data_0530d0b3313411b5cf4001400f845672
#
_entry.id   0530d0b3313411b5cf4001400f845672
#
_cell.length_a   1.000
_cell.length_b   1.000
_cell.length_c   1.000
_cell.angle_alpha   90.00
_cell.angle_beta   90.00
_cell.angle_gamma   90.00
#
_symmetry.space_group_name_H-M   'P 1'
#
loop_
_entity.id
_entity.type
_entity.pdbx_description
1 polymer ?
#
loop_
_entity_poly.entity_id
_entity_poly.type
_entity_poly.pdbx_seq_one_letter_code
_entity_poly.pdbx_strand_id
1 'polypeptide(L)'
;MRKRINFYGAVQGVGFRYVTNLVAEKYGIYGWVRNNKDGSVTLVMEGLDESMNEMLKYLKNFFQENIDNIEEKTEPQENLTCFEIKHES
;
A
#
# COMPACT_ATOMS: atom_id res chain seq x y z
N MET A 1 -3.10 -10.93 10.43
CA MET A 1 -2.04 -11.21 9.43
C MET A 1 -1.71 -9.94 8.73
N ARG A 2 -0.54 -9.88 8.13
CA ARG A 2 -0.18 -8.69 7.35
C ARG A 2 -0.26 -9.01 5.86
N LYS A 3 -0.54 -8.00 5.05
CA LYS A 3 -0.59 -8.14 3.61
C LYS A 3 0.51 -7.32 2.95
N ARG A 4 1.16 -7.93 1.97
CA ARG A 4 2.14 -7.25 1.11
C ARG A 4 1.54 -7.16 -0.29
N ILE A 5 1.44 -5.94 -0.81
CA ILE A 5 0.84 -5.67 -2.11
C ILE A 5 1.90 -4.99 -2.98
N ASN A 6 2.10 -5.49 -4.18
CA ASN A 6 2.92 -4.81 -5.17
C ASN A 6 2.03 -4.30 -6.29
N PHE A 7 2.15 -3.00 -6.58
CA PHE A 7 1.41 -2.35 -7.64
C PHE A 7 2.34 -2.07 -8.81
N TYR A 8 1.92 -2.47 -10.00
CA TYR A 8 2.69 -2.28 -11.24
C TYR A 8 1.93 -1.38 -12.19
N GLY A 9 2.66 -0.62 -13.00
CA GLY A 9 2.10 0.32 -13.95
C GLY A 9 2.70 1.71 -13.78
N ALA A 10 1.97 2.74 -14.18
CA ALA A 10 2.41 4.13 -14.02
C ALA A 10 2.04 4.62 -12.61
N VAL A 11 2.63 3.98 -11.59
CA VAL A 11 2.25 4.18 -10.18
C VAL A 11 3.20 5.09 -9.41
N GLN A 12 4.35 5.46 -10.01
CA GLN A 12 5.26 6.43 -9.39
C GLN A 12 5.07 7.80 -10.02
N GLY A 13 5.30 8.85 -9.23
CA GLY A 13 5.18 10.21 -9.71
C GLY A 13 3.75 10.73 -9.84
N VAL A 14 2.78 10.00 -9.28
CA VAL A 14 1.35 10.35 -9.35
C VAL A 14 0.73 10.58 -7.97
N GLY A 15 1.55 10.68 -6.92
CA GLY A 15 1.08 10.89 -5.55
C GLY A 15 0.61 9.62 -4.86
N PHE A 16 1.00 8.46 -5.36
CA PHE A 16 0.54 7.17 -4.83
C PHE A 16 0.88 6.99 -3.34
N ARG A 17 2.14 7.25 -2.96
CA ARG A 17 2.56 7.09 -1.57
C ARG A 17 1.86 8.07 -0.64
N TYR A 18 1.66 9.30 -1.10
CA TYR A 18 0.99 10.33 -0.32
C TYR A 18 -0.46 9.94 -0.03
N VAL A 19 -1.22 9.55 -1.05
CA VAL A 19 -2.61 9.12 -0.89
C VAL A 19 -2.69 7.87 -0.03
N THR A 20 -1.78 6.91 -0.22
CA THR A 20 -1.74 5.68 0.58
C THR A 20 -1.56 6.01 2.07
N ASN A 21 -0.67 6.94 2.39
CA ASN A 21 -0.44 7.36 3.78
C ASN A 21 -1.70 7.97 4.40
N LEU A 22 -2.38 8.85 3.65
CA LEU A 22 -3.63 9.46 4.13
C LEU A 22 -4.72 8.42 4.38
N VAL A 23 -4.86 7.47 3.46
CA VAL A 23 -5.89 6.43 3.56
C VAL A 23 -5.57 5.45 4.70
N ALA A 24 -4.30 5.12 4.90
CA ALA A 24 -3.87 4.28 6.02
C ALA A 24 -4.26 4.91 7.35
N GLU A 25 -4.06 6.21 7.50
CA GLU A 25 -4.43 6.92 8.71
C GLU A 25 -5.95 6.87 8.92
N LYS A 26 -6.71 7.07 7.86
CA LYS A 26 -8.18 7.02 7.91
C LYS A 26 -8.70 5.68 8.38
N TYR A 27 -8.11 4.59 7.92
CA TYR A 27 -8.57 3.24 8.23
C TYR A 27 -7.85 2.59 9.41
N GLY A 28 -6.95 3.32 10.07
CA GLY A 28 -6.21 2.77 11.21
C GLY A 28 -5.27 1.65 10.84
N ILE A 29 -4.66 1.72 9.67
CA ILE A 29 -3.72 0.72 9.17
C ILE A 29 -2.30 1.13 9.52
N TYR A 30 -1.52 0.18 9.99
CA TYR A 30 -0.08 0.33 10.22
C TYR A 30 0.68 -0.35 9.07
N GLY A 31 1.89 0.07 8.84
CA GLY A 31 2.69 -0.50 7.76
C GLY A 31 3.57 0.53 7.09
N TRP A 32 3.77 0.35 5.79
CA TRP A 32 4.59 1.28 5.02
C TRP A 32 4.32 1.14 3.52
N VAL A 33 4.71 2.16 2.79
CA VAL A 33 4.62 2.19 1.33
C VAL A 33 5.95 2.73 0.78
N ARG A 34 6.43 2.11 -0.31
CA ARG A 34 7.75 2.44 -0.88
C ARG A 34 7.73 2.31 -2.40
N ASN A 35 8.37 3.27 -3.09
CA ASN A 35 8.68 3.12 -4.50
C ASN A 35 9.87 2.16 -4.67
N ASN A 36 9.80 1.31 -5.68
CA ASN A 36 10.88 0.38 -6.02
C ASN A 36 11.62 0.84 -7.28
N LYS A 37 12.84 0.34 -7.46
CA LYS A 37 13.68 0.72 -8.60
C LYS A 37 13.09 0.34 -9.96
N ASP A 38 12.30 -0.73 -9.98
CA ASP A 38 11.66 -1.22 -11.22
C ASP A 38 10.41 -0.43 -11.62
N GLY A 39 10.07 0.61 -10.86
CA GLY A 39 8.90 1.44 -11.13
C GLY A 39 7.65 1.00 -10.38
N SER A 40 7.69 -0.15 -9.70
CA SER A 40 6.55 -0.62 -8.91
C SER A 40 6.50 0.06 -7.55
N VAL A 41 5.38 -0.12 -6.85
CA VAL A 41 5.20 0.37 -5.47
C VAL A 41 4.83 -0.81 -4.59
N THR A 42 5.51 -0.94 -3.45
CA THR A 42 5.19 -1.96 -2.44
C THR A 42 4.45 -1.31 -1.28
N LEU A 43 3.34 -1.93 -0.90
CA LEU A 43 2.54 -1.54 0.26
C LEU A 43 2.49 -2.73 1.22
N VAL A 44 2.83 -2.49 2.48
CA VAL A 44 2.67 -3.48 3.55
C VAL A 44 1.64 -2.93 4.53
N MET A 45 0.63 -3.73 4.84
CA MET A 45 -0.48 -3.35 5.70
C MET A 45 -0.64 -4.34 6.86
N GLU A 46 -0.84 -3.78 8.06
CA GLU A 46 -1.25 -4.53 9.25
C GLU A 46 -2.45 -3.83 9.87
N GLY A 47 -3.42 -4.60 10.30
CA GLY A 47 -4.64 -4.08 10.90
C GLY A 47 -5.77 -5.08 10.77
N LEU A 48 -7.00 -4.61 10.98
CA LEU A 48 -8.17 -5.44 10.82
C LEU A 48 -8.34 -5.81 9.34
N ASP A 49 -8.72 -7.05 9.07
CA ASP A 49 -8.89 -7.53 7.70
C ASP A 49 -9.88 -6.66 6.92
N GLU A 50 -10.98 -6.29 7.55
CA GLU A 50 -11.98 -5.43 6.93
C GLU A 50 -11.40 -4.08 6.53
N SER A 51 -10.62 -3.47 7.43
CA SER A 51 -9.98 -2.18 7.18
C SER A 51 -8.96 -2.26 6.05
N MET A 52 -8.17 -3.34 6.00
CA MET A 52 -7.20 -3.55 4.93
C MET A 52 -7.90 -3.73 3.58
N ASN A 53 -9.01 -4.47 3.56
CA ASN A 53 -9.78 -4.67 2.34
C ASN A 53 -10.38 -3.36 1.82
N GLU A 54 -10.91 -2.53 2.72
CA GLU A 54 -11.47 -1.22 2.37
C GLU A 54 -10.39 -0.29 1.82
N MET A 55 -9.25 -0.25 2.48
CA MET A 55 -8.12 0.57 2.03
C MET A 55 -7.64 0.14 0.64
N LEU A 56 -7.48 -1.15 0.42
CA LEU A 56 -7.03 -1.66 -0.88
C LEU A 56 -8.04 -1.34 -1.98
N LYS A 57 -9.32 -1.50 -1.69
CA LYS A 57 -10.39 -1.16 -2.62
C LYS A 57 -10.35 0.32 -3.00
N TYR A 58 -10.14 1.19 -2.02
CA TYR A 58 -10.01 2.62 -2.27
C TYR A 58 -8.85 2.91 -3.22
N LEU A 59 -7.68 2.34 -2.95
CA LEU A 59 -6.50 2.57 -3.79
C LEU A 59 -6.69 2.05 -5.21
N LYS A 60 -7.29 0.88 -5.37
CA LYS A 60 -7.59 0.32 -6.69
C LYS A 60 -8.51 1.24 -7.50
N ASN A 61 -9.51 1.82 -6.86
CA ASN A 61 -10.42 2.75 -7.52
C ASN A 61 -9.75 4.07 -7.85
N PHE A 62 -9.03 4.62 -6.86
CA PHE A 62 -8.41 5.95 -7.03
C PHE A 62 -7.37 5.96 -8.13
N PHE A 63 -6.56 4.90 -8.21
CA PHE A 63 -5.46 4.79 -9.17
C PHE A 63 -5.74 3.81 -10.30
N GLN A 64 -7.02 3.54 -10.61
CA GLN A 64 -7.37 2.50 -11.59
C GLN A 64 -6.74 2.73 -12.97
N GLU A 65 -6.56 3.98 -13.38
CA GLU A 65 -5.94 4.28 -14.67
C GLU A 65 -4.42 4.13 -14.66
N ASN A 66 -3.82 4.07 -13.48
CA ASN A 66 -2.37 3.98 -13.32
C ASN A 66 -1.90 2.55 -13.06
N ILE A 67 -2.77 1.71 -12.49
CA ILE A 67 -2.42 0.35 -12.10
C ILE A 67 -2.67 -0.61 -13.26
N ASP A 68 -1.60 -1.32 -13.67
CA ASP A 68 -1.70 -2.36 -14.71
C ASP A 68 -1.87 -3.74 -14.11
N ASN A 69 -1.25 -3.98 -12.94
CA ASN A 69 -1.27 -5.28 -12.29
C ASN A 69 -1.02 -5.14 -10.80
N ILE A 70 -1.52 -6.10 -10.03
CA ILE A 70 -1.36 -6.15 -8.57
C ILE A 70 -1.00 -7.56 -8.16
N GLU A 71 0.02 -7.69 -7.30
CA GLU A 71 0.36 -8.95 -6.64
C GLU A 71 0.10 -8.79 -5.16
N GLU A 72 -0.51 -9.81 -4.56
CA GLU A 72 -0.91 -9.78 -3.16
C GLU A 72 -0.41 -11.04 -2.45
N LYS A 73 0.22 -10.86 -1.29
CA LYS A 73 0.68 -11.94 -0.43
C LYS A 73 0.26 -11.69 1.01
N THR A 74 -0.02 -12.78 1.71
CA THR A 74 -0.26 -12.74 3.15
C THR A 74 1.02 -13.16 3.86
N GLU A 75 1.41 -12.44 4.89
CA GLU A 75 2.65 -12.65 5.64
C GLU A 75 2.37 -12.66 7.15
N PRO A 76 3.31 -13.19 7.95
CA PRO A 76 3.22 -13.07 9.41
C PRO A 76 3.28 -11.61 9.82
N GLN A 77 2.50 -11.25 10.83
CA GLN A 77 2.42 -9.91 11.37
C GLN A 77 3.68 -9.59 12.18
N GLU A 78 4.15 -8.34 12.07
CA GLU A 78 5.31 -7.86 12.83
C GLU A 78 4.89 -6.93 13.98
N ASN A 79 3.60 -6.61 14.08
CA ASN A 79 3.04 -5.71 15.11
C ASN A 79 3.60 -4.29 14.99
N LEU A 80 3.53 -3.76 13.78
CA LEU A 80 3.94 -2.39 13.51
C LEU A 80 3.03 -1.42 14.24
N THR A 81 3.55 -0.24 14.61
CA THR A 81 2.84 0.73 15.43
C THR A 81 2.54 2.05 14.75
N CYS A 82 2.93 2.19 13.48
CA CYS A 82 2.65 3.39 12.71
C CYS A 82 2.61 3.04 11.22
N PHE A 83 2.19 4.02 10.41
CA PHE A 83 2.31 3.91 8.96
C PHE A 83 3.33 4.94 8.49
N GLU A 84 4.21 4.55 7.59
CA GLU A 84 5.25 5.45 7.10
C GLU A 84 5.48 5.33 5.60
N ILE A 85 5.92 6.42 5.00
CA ILE A 85 6.39 6.43 3.62
C ILE A 85 7.88 6.14 3.68
N LYS A 86 8.30 5.04 3.03
CA LYS A 86 9.72 4.71 2.96
C LYS A 86 10.30 5.17 1.64
N HIS A 87 11.57 5.51 1.68
CA HIS A 87 12.29 5.87 0.48
C HIS A 87 12.99 4.64 -0.08
N GLU A 88 13.21 4.65 -1.39
CA GLU A 88 13.97 3.62 -2.07
C GLU A 88 15.39 3.56 -1.52
N SER A 89 15.86 2.37 -1.24
CA SER A 89 17.21 2.16 -0.74
C SER A 89 18.22 2.04 -1.87
#